data_25fb5270f949f3ca9ad6afe76d9b5fd1
#
_entry.id   25fb5270f949f3ca9ad6afe76d9b5fd1
#
_cell.length_a   1.000
_cell.length_b   1.000
_cell.length_c   1.000
_cell.angle_alpha   90.00
_cell.angle_beta   90.00
_cell.angle_gamma   90.00
#
_symmetry.space_group_name_H-M   'P 1'
#
loop_
_entity.id
_entity.type
_entity.pdbx_description
1 polymer ?
#
loop_
_entity_poly.entity_id
_entity_poly.type
_entity_poly.pdbx_seq_one_letter_code
_entity_poly.pdbx_strand_id
1 'polypeptide(L)'
;MTASKIIGFAIGAMVAATAAYADEISIVSNILGPEGPLYIDGNLYYVGWVSNTLSKWDGKTTTVLNHTPGCGHNGLALTKQKTFLLACTEEHGAILELDMTGKQLRRWDADKNGNPFDGGINDIAVTANGGAYATVFGPYKELPTSVAGKILYLAPGSQDWVEVAGDLNYANGIGVSPDQKTLYVSETVGNCMLKFKINDDGSLGNRSNFALLNLLVRNKVESWWLGPDSMKVDSKGNIYVAQWFGGKILKISPDGKLLRVFEIAAGDGTTNVAFGEGEKELYVTVVKNPKDAQAKGSIVKIANVK
;
A
#
# COMPACT_ATOMS: atom_id res chain seq x y z
N MET A 1 16.10 20.75 58.20
CA MET A 1 14.97 21.13 57.33
C MET A 1 15.26 20.70 55.92
N THR A 2 14.79 19.53 55.51
CA THR A 2 15.01 18.92 54.19
C THR A 2 13.79 19.15 53.33
N ALA A 3 13.94 19.95 52.29
CA ALA A 3 12.86 20.21 51.34
C ALA A 3 12.71 19.01 50.37
N SER A 4 11.56 18.35 50.40
CA SER A 4 11.14 17.29 49.51
C SER A 4 10.69 17.91 48.18
N LYS A 5 11.37 17.59 47.07
CA LYS A 5 10.94 17.97 45.73
C LYS A 5 9.87 16.98 45.26
N ILE A 6 8.67 17.45 45.09
CA ILE A 6 7.57 16.71 44.44
C ILE A 6 7.82 16.79 42.92
N ILE A 7 8.11 15.64 42.28
CA ILE A 7 8.16 15.52 40.84
C ILE A 7 6.73 15.27 40.37
N GLY A 8 6.12 16.29 39.77
CA GLY A 8 4.81 16.15 39.11
C GLY A 8 4.94 15.36 37.80
N PHE A 9 4.33 14.18 37.75
CA PHE A 9 4.11 13.47 36.47
C PHE A 9 2.98 14.14 35.70
N ALA A 10 3.31 14.72 34.55
CA ALA A 10 2.30 15.17 33.59
C ALA A 10 1.68 13.94 32.94
N ILE A 11 0.44 13.63 33.30
CA ILE A 11 -0.39 12.63 32.62
C ILE A 11 -0.81 13.26 31.28
N GLY A 12 -0.16 12.87 30.21
CA GLY A 12 -0.59 13.22 28.87
C GLY A 12 -1.98 12.62 28.61
N ALA A 13 -2.96 13.46 28.36
CA ALA A 13 -4.30 13.03 27.97
C ALA A 13 -4.20 12.25 26.64
N MET A 14 -4.41 10.95 26.67
CA MET A 14 -4.72 10.16 25.48
C MET A 14 -6.04 10.68 24.92
N VAL A 15 -6.03 11.39 23.82
CA VAL A 15 -7.23 11.67 23.04
C VAL A 15 -7.65 10.32 22.45
N ALA A 16 -8.72 9.75 22.99
CA ALA A 16 -9.35 8.57 22.42
C ALA A 16 -9.90 8.96 21.04
N ALA A 17 -9.28 8.47 19.98
CA ALA A 17 -9.85 8.57 18.65
C ALA A 17 -11.15 7.78 18.65
N THR A 18 -12.29 8.47 18.50
CA THR A 18 -13.59 7.83 18.38
C THR A 18 -13.61 7.03 17.07
N ALA A 19 -13.75 5.71 17.18
CA ALA A 19 -14.05 4.85 16.04
C ALA A 19 -15.47 5.23 15.57
N ALA A 20 -15.56 5.98 14.47
CA ALA A 20 -16.83 6.21 13.80
C ALA A 20 -16.90 5.15 12.68
N TYR A 21 -17.95 4.33 12.70
CA TYR A 21 -18.32 3.57 11.50
C TYR A 21 -18.58 4.61 10.40
N ALA A 22 -17.78 4.57 9.39
CA ALA A 22 -17.98 5.40 8.20
C ALA A 22 -19.18 4.85 7.43
N ASP A 23 -19.90 5.71 6.71
CA ASP A 23 -20.93 5.27 5.75
C ASP A 23 -20.25 4.48 4.64
N GLU A 24 -20.17 3.17 4.81
CA GLU A 24 -19.55 2.22 3.92
C GLU A 24 -20.56 1.72 2.90
N ILE A 25 -20.27 1.86 1.62
CA ILE A 25 -21.11 1.37 0.53
C ILE A 25 -20.27 0.40 -0.32
N SER A 26 -20.69 -0.86 -0.42
CA SER A 26 -20.10 -1.79 -1.37
C SER A 26 -20.46 -1.40 -2.80
N ILE A 27 -19.46 -1.17 -3.65
CA ILE A 27 -19.64 -0.70 -5.03
C ILE A 27 -19.28 -1.75 -6.07
N VAL A 28 -18.32 -2.62 -5.78
CA VAL A 28 -17.96 -3.77 -6.60
C VAL A 28 -17.79 -4.98 -5.70
N SER A 29 -18.34 -6.11 -6.05
CA SER A 29 -18.29 -7.35 -5.26
C SER A 29 -17.82 -8.55 -6.08
N ASN A 30 -17.54 -9.66 -5.40
CA ASN A 30 -17.08 -10.92 -5.99
C ASN A 30 -15.75 -10.81 -6.76
N ILE A 31 -14.85 -9.94 -6.30
CA ILE A 31 -13.49 -9.85 -6.83
C ILE A 31 -12.64 -10.94 -6.15
N LEU A 32 -11.83 -11.64 -6.93
CA LEU A 32 -10.90 -12.63 -6.40
C LEU A 32 -9.54 -11.96 -6.18
N GLY A 33 -9.21 -11.71 -4.90
CA GLY A 33 -8.01 -10.98 -4.52
C GLY A 33 -8.06 -9.50 -4.91
N PRO A 34 -8.99 -8.69 -4.36
CA PRO A 34 -9.08 -7.27 -4.72
C PRO A 34 -7.88 -6.48 -4.21
N GLU A 35 -7.23 -5.75 -5.12
CA GLU A 35 -6.04 -4.93 -4.87
C GLU A 35 -5.94 -3.73 -5.83
N GLY A 36 -4.92 -2.91 -5.63
CA GLY A 36 -4.47 -1.85 -6.52
C GLY A 36 -5.55 -0.85 -6.95
N PRO A 37 -6.40 -0.33 -6.05
CA PRO A 37 -7.43 0.62 -6.45
C PRO A 37 -6.79 1.94 -6.90
N LEU A 38 -7.33 2.51 -7.98
CA LEU A 38 -6.85 3.76 -8.55
C LEU A 38 -8.01 4.53 -9.19
N TYR A 39 -8.32 5.72 -8.67
CA TYR A 39 -9.40 6.54 -9.19
C TYR A 39 -8.86 7.58 -10.18
N ILE A 40 -9.38 7.57 -11.41
CA ILE A 40 -8.94 8.45 -12.50
C ILE A 40 -10.17 8.93 -13.27
N ASP A 41 -10.38 10.24 -13.35
CA ASP A 41 -11.38 10.88 -14.20
C ASP A 41 -12.79 10.23 -14.09
N GLY A 42 -13.27 10.04 -12.87
CA GLY A 42 -14.59 9.46 -12.61
C GLY A 42 -14.67 7.93 -12.67
N ASN A 43 -13.58 7.25 -13.01
CA ASN A 43 -13.53 5.79 -13.09
C ASN A 43 -12.65 5.20 -12.00
N LEU A 44 -13.00 4.02 -11.52
CA LEU A 44 -12.17 3.26 -10.60
C LEU A 44 -11.52 2.10 -11.35
N TYR A 45 -10.21 2.07 -11.36
CA TYR A 45 -9.41 0.94 -11.82
C TYR A 45 -8.98 0.13 -10.61
N TYR A 46 -8.90 -1.18 -10.77
CA TYR A 46 -8.49 -2.08 -9.71
C TYR A 46 -7.99 -3.40 -10.29
N VAL A 47 -7.28 -4.16 -9.49
CA VAL A 47 -6.76 -5.46 -9.88
C VAL A 47 -7.28 -6.57 -8.99
N GLY A 48 -7.09 -7.82 -9.43
CA GLY A 48 -7.34 -9.00 -8.63
C GLY A 48 -6.17 -9.96 -8.74
N TRP A 49 -5.49 -10.22 -7.62
CA TRP A 49 -4.27 -11.05 -7.69
C TRP A 49 -4.61 -12.52 -7.96
N VAL A 50 -5.73 -13.04 -7.48
CA VAL A 50 -6.16 -14.43 -7.76
C VAL A 50 -6.76 -14.55 -9.15
N SER A 51 -7.53 -13.53 -9.59
CA SER A 51 -8.12 -13.52 -10.94
C SER A 51 -7.13 -13.12 -12.03
N ASN A 52 -5.96 -12.58 -11.70
CA ASN A 52 -4.98 -12.07 -12.66
C ASN A 52 -5.56 -11.02 -13.62
N THR A 53 -6.38 -10.11 -13.12
CA THR A 53 -7.11 -9.13 -13.94
C THR A 53 -6.83 -7.70 -13.53
N LEU A 54 -6.74 -6.79 -14.52
CA LEU A 54 -6.94 -5.36 -14.37
C LEU A 54 -8.34 -5.02 -14.87
N SER A 55 -9.13 -4.37 -14.04
CA SER A 55 -10.52 -4.03 -14.32
C SER A 55 -10.77 -2.53 -14.17
N LYS A 56 -11.76 -2.02 -14.89
CA LYS A 56 -12.28 -0.66 -14.80
C LYS A 56 -13.75 -0.72 -14.41
N TRP A 57 -14.16 0.05 -13.42
CA TRP A 57 -15.54 0.31 -13.04
C TRP A 57 -15.89 1.77 -13.34
N ASP A 58 -16.96 1.99 -14.13
CA ASP A 58 -17.38 3.32 -14.61
C ASP A 58 -18.50 3.96 -13.76
N GLY A 59 -18.79 3.39 -12.61
CA GLY A 59 -19.90 3.78 -11.74
C GLY A 59 -21.13 2.87 -11.88
N LYS A 60 -21.18 2.00 -12.89
CA LYS A 60 -22.31 1.08 -13.17
C LYS A 60 -21.84 -0.32 -13.54
N THR A 61 -20.86 -0.41 -14.41
CA THR A 61 -20.39 -1.67 -15.00
C THR A 61 -18.90 -1.84 -14.82
N THR A 62 -18.46 -3.09 -14.69
CA THR A 62 -17.07 -3.48 -14.68
C THR A 62 -16.67 -4.05 -16.03
N THR A 63 -15.53 -3.58 -16.55
CA THR A 63 -14.89 -4.09 -17.76
C THR A 63 -13.50 -4.59 -17.43
N VAL A 64 -13.16 -5.82 -17.77
CA VAL A 64 -11.78 -6.34 -17.68
C VAL A 64 -10.98 -5.77 -18.85
N LEU A 65 -9.89 -5.06 -18.52
CA LEU A 65 -8.99 -4.43 -19.51
C LEU A 65 -7.81 -5.32 -19.84
N ASN A 66 -7.29 -6.05 -18.85
CA ASN A 66 -6.15 -6.94 -19.03
C ASN A 66 -6.33 -8.21 -18.19
N HIS A 67 -5.85 -9.32 -18.73
CA HIS A 67 -5.74 -10.60 -18.03
C HIS A 67 -4.40 -11.21 -18.42
N THR A 68 -3.49 -11.32 -17.45
CA THR A 68 -2.16 -11.94 -17.63
C THR A 68 -2.03 -13.11 -16.65
N PRO A 69 -2.35 -14.34 -17.07
CA PRO A 69 -2.23 -15.53 -16.22
C PRO A 69 -0.83 -15.65 -15.62
N GLY A 70 -0.75 -16.01 -14.34
CA GLY A 70 0.50 -16.19 -13.61
C GLY A 70 1.20 -14.89 -13.22
N CYS A 71 0.56 -13.72 -13.35
CA CYS A 71 1.11 -12.45 -12.87
C CYS A 71 0.78 -12.20 -11.39
N GLY A 72 -0.43 -12.57 -10.93
CA GLY A 72 -0.87 -12.17 -9.60
C GLY A 72 -0.95 -10.65 -9.50
N HIS A 73 -1.82 -10.01 -10.28
CA HIS A 73 -1.94 -8.55 -10.35
C HIS A 73 -2.15 -7.92 -8.97
N ASN A 74 -1.25 -7.04 -8.55
CA ASN A 74 -1.30 -6.42 -7.22
C ASN A 74 -1.25 -4.88 -7.30
N GLY A 75 -0.17 -4.22 -6.94
CA GLY A 75 -0.08 -2.77 -6.99
C GLY A 75 -0.33 -2.18 -8.38
N LEU A 76 -1.00 -1.05 -8.44
CA LEU A 76 -1.32 -0.32 -9.67
C LEU A 76 -1.01 1.17 -9.49
N ALA A 77 -0.24 1.74 -10.40
CA ALA A 77 0.09 3.16 -10.41
C ALA A 77 -0.06 3.78 -11.80
N LEU A 78 -0.48 5.05 -11.86
CA LEU A 78 -0.59 5.82 -13.10
C LEU A 78 0.70 6.61 -13.33
N THR A 79 1.32 6.45 -14.49
CA THR A 79 2.49 7.25 -14.90
C THR A 79 2.07 8.63 -15.42
N LYS A 80 3.03 9.53 -15.56
CA LYS A 80 2.82 10.83 -16.21
C LYS A 80 2.42 10.69 -17.69
N GLN A 81 2.85 9.63 -18.34
CA GLN A 81 2.55 9.32 -19.75
C GLN A 81 1.14 8.72 -19.92
N LYS A 82 0.35 8.65 -18.85
CA LYS A 82 -0.97 8.01 -18.87
C LYS A 82 -0.90 6.54 -19.26
N THR A 83 0.09 5.83 -18.73
CA THR A 83 0.18 4.37 -18.74
C THR A 83 0.04 3.84 -17.32
N PHE A 84 -0.31 2.58 -17.15
CA PHE A 84 -0.27 1.90 -15.87
C PHE A 84 1.08 1.22 -15.68
N LEU A 85 1.66 1.33 -14.48
CA LEU A 85 2.60 0.37 -13.95
C LEU A 85 1.84 -0.61 -13.06
N LEU A 86 1.97 -1.89 -13.33
CA LEU A 86 1.26 -2.96 -12.65
C LEU A 86 2.27 -3.95 -12.06
N ALA A 87 2.13 -4.21 -10.76
CA ALA A 87 2.94 -5.17 -10.02
C ALA A 87 2.42 -6.59 -10.21
N CYS A 88 3.32 -7.55 -10.44
CA CYS A 88 3.05 -8.99 -10.48
C CYS A 88 3.65 -9.67 -9.27
N THR A 89 2.84 -10.37 -8.47
CA THR A 89 3.29 -11.06 -7.25
C THR A 89 3.72 -12.51 -7.47
N GLU A 90 3.26 -13.14 -8.56
CA GLU A 90 3.51 -14.55 -8.82
C GLU A 90 4.91 -14.82 -9.36
N GLU A 91 5.37 -16.06 -9.23
CA GLU A 91 6.67 -16.56 -9.70
C GLU A 91 7.84 -15.75 -9.13
N HIS A 92 8.67 -15.16 -9.99
CA HIS A 92 9.84 -14.34 -9.61
C HIS A 92 9.53 -12.86 -9.56
N GLY A 93 8.26 -12.49 -9.69
CA GLY A 93 7.80 -11.10 -9.80
C GLY A 93 8.06 -10.51 -11.19
N ALA A 94 7.22 -9.55 -11.55
CA ALA A 94 7.39 -8.75 -12.76
C ALA A 94 6.73 -7.38 -12.57
N ILE A 95 7.11 -6.43 -13.41
CA ILE A 95 6.39 -5.15 -13.54
C ILE A 95 5.95 -5.04 -14.98
N LEU A 96 4.66 -4.76 -15.19
CA LEU A 96 4.09 -4.52 -16.52
C LEU A 96 3.84 -3.02 -16.70
N GLU A 97 4.13 -2.50 -17.89
CA GLU A 97 3.60 -1.23 -18.35
C GLU A 97 2.46 -1.51 -19.34
N LEU A 98 1.28 -0.97 -19.04
CA LEU A 98 0.08 -1.13 -19.86
C LEU A 98 -0.42 0.25 -20.30
N ASP A 99 -0.99 0.37 -21.49
CA ASP A 99 -1.74 1.56 -21.87
C ASP A 99 -3.11 1.61 -21.14
N MET A 100 -3.85 2.71 -21.31
CA MET A 100 -5.14 2.89 -20.66
C MET A 100 -6.22 1.91 -21.14
N THR A 101 -5.98 1.16 -22.22
CA THR A 101 -6.87 0.08 -22.71
C THR A 101 -6.53 -1.27 -22.12
N GLY A 102 -5.40 -1.36 -21.38
CA GLY A 102 -4.90 -2.61 -20.79
C GLY A 102 -3.95 -3.39 -21.70
N LYS A 103 -3.57 -2.83 -22.87
CA LYS A 103 -2.58 -3.46 -23.75
C LYS A 103 -1.19 -3.33 -23.13
N GLN A 104 -0.47 -4.46 -23.05
CA GLN A 104 0.90 -4.47 -22.57
C GLN A 104 1.85 -3.77 -23.56
N LEU A 105 2.58 -2.79 -23.04
CA LEU A 105 3.61 -2.04 -23.75
C LEU A 105 4.99 -2.57 -23.43
N ARG A 106 5.22 -2.95 -22.16
CA ARG A 106 6.50 -3.43 -21.66
C ARG A 106 6.31 -4.40 -20.50
N ARG A 107 7.35 -5.23 -20.28
CA ARG A 107 7.48 -6.12 -19.13
C ARG A 107 8.93 -6.09 -18.65
N TRP A 108 9.11 -6.03 -17.35
CA TRP A 108 10.39 -6.20 -16.67
C TRP A 108 10.28 -7.41 -15.73
N ASP A 109 11.21 -8.35 -15.87
CA ASP A 109 11.33 -9.55 -15.04
C ASP A 109 12.62 -9.54 -14.22
N ALA A 110 13.49 -8.54 -14.43
CA ALA A 110 14.81 -8.44 -13.84
C ALA A 110 15.25 -6.98 -13.66
N ASP A 111 16.27 -6.81 -12.82
CA ASP A 111 16.96 -5.54 -12.65
C ASP A 111 17.88 -5.20 -13.84
N LYS A 112 18.56 -4.04 -13.80
CA LYS A 112 19.50 -3.59 -14.84
C LYS A 112 20.67 -4.52 -15.11
N ASN A 113 20.99 -5.42 -14.18
CA ASN A 113 22.09 -6.37 -14.30
C ASN A 113 21.63 -7.74 -14.82
N GLY A 114 20.32 -7.88 -15.11
CA GLY A 114 19.70 -9.14 -15.51
C GLY A 114 19.41 -10.09 -14.35
N ASN A 115 19.51 -9.63 -13.09
CA ASN A 115 19.12 -10.44 -11.94
C ASN A 115 17.60 -10.44 -11.80
N PRO A 116 16.95 -11.60 -11.66
CA PRO A 116 15.53 -11.68 -11.33
C PRO A 116 15.20 -10.85 -10.09
N PHE A 117 13.98 -10.38 -9.96
CA PHE A 117 13.58 -9.62 -8.77
C PHE A 117 13.60 -10.45 -7.47
N ASP A 118 13.61 -11.80 -7.59
CA ASP A 118 13.68 -12.75 -6.47
C ASP A 118 12.58 -12.58 -5.43
N GLY A 119 11.37 -12.38 -5.90
CA GLY A 119 10.17 -12.22 -5.09
C GLY A 119 9.13 -11.43 -5.85
N GLY A 120 7.87 -11.61 -5.46
CA GLY A 120 6.78 -10.89 -6.08
C GLY A 120 6.90 -9.38 -5.86
N ILE A 121 6.54 -8.61 -6.89
CA ILE A 121 6.39 -7.17 -6.76
C ILE A 121 5.04 -6.90 -6.11
N ASN A 122 5.03 -6.13 -5.02
CA ASN A 122 3.78 -5.89 -4.29
C ASN A 122 3.11 -4.57 -4.69
N ASP A 123 3.72 -3.43 -4.44
CA ASP A 123 3.10 -2.13 -4.74
C ASP A 123 4.08 -1.18 -5.45
N ILE A 124 3.53 -0.13 -6.08
CA ILE A 124 4.30 0.83 -6.87
C ILE A 124 3.85 2.25 -6.55
N ALA A 125 4.80 3.15 -6.32
CA ALA A 125 4.58 4.58 -6.15
C ALA A 125 5.32 5.38 -7.21
N VAL A 126 4.59 6.17 -8.01
CA VAL A 126 5.16 7.07 -9.02
C VAL A 126 5.52 8.41 -8.39
N THR A 127 6.70 8.94 -8.73
CA THR A 127 7.19 10.23 -8.25
C THR A 127 6.75 11.39 -9.14
N ALA A 128 6.73 12.60 -8.59
CA ALA A 128 6.35 13.81 -9.33
C ALA A 128 7.27 14.13 -10.51
N ASN A 129 8.52 13.69 -10.51
CA ASN A 129 9.44 13.85 -11.64
C ASN A 129 9.27 12.78 -12.73
N GLY A 130 8.43 11.75 -12.50
CA GLY A 130 8.15 10.66 -13.46
C GLY A 130 8.97 9.39 -13.26
N GLY A 131 9.73 9.29 -12.17
CA GLY A 131 10.30 8.03 -11.69
C GLY A 131 9.28 7.19 -10.95
N ALA A 132 9.67 6.01 -10.49
CA ALA A 132 8.82 5.14 -9.69
C ALA A 132 9.64 4.29 -8.70
N TYR A 133 9.06 3.98 -7.54
CA TYR A 133 9.55 3.00 -6.60
C TYR A 133 8.61 1.80 -6.59
N ALA A 134 9.16 0.60 -6.41
CA ALA A 134 8.40 -0.63 -6.27
C ALA A 134 8.93 -1.46 -5.10
N THR A 135 8.06 -2.14 -4.38
CA THR A 135 8.43 -3.09 -3.34
C THR A 135 8.48 -4.50 -3.87
N VAL A 136 9.54 -5.23 -3.51
CA VAL A 136 9.66 -6.67 -3.67
C VAL A 136 9.50 -7.29 -2.29
N PHE A 137 8.50 -8.14 -2.08
CA PHE A 137 8.26 -8.63 -0.73
C PHE A 137 9.33 -9.64 -0.26
N GLY A 138 9.95 -10.39 -1.16
CA GLY A 138 10.95 -11.42 -0.80
C GLY A 138 10.39 -12.50 0.13
N PRO A 139 11.24 -13.39 0.65
CA PRO A 139 10.84 -14.32 1.69
C PRO A 139 10.57 -13.57 3.01
N TYR A 140 9.61 -14.06 3.77
CA TYR A 140 9.30 -13.53 5.09
C TYR A 140 9.88 -14.38 6.22
N LYS A 141 10.00 -13.77 7.39
CA LYS A 141 10.34 -14.47 8.65
C LYS A 141 9.34 -14.04 9.73
N GLU A 142 8.87 -14.99 10.52
CA GLU A 142 8.01 -14.71 11.68
C GLU A 142 8.76 -13.97 12.80
N LEU A 143 10.08 -14.15 12.87
CA LEU A 143 10.95 -13.45 13.81
C LEU A 143 11.63 -12.27 13.14
N PRO A 144 11.93 -11.17 13.87
CA PRO A 144 12.67 -10.03 13.35
C PRO A 144 14.11 -10.44 13.01
N THR A 145 14.35 -10.70 11.73
CA THR A 145 15.66 -11.03 11.17
C THR A 145 15.80 -10.30 9.83
N SER A 146 17.03 -10.14 9.36
CA SER A 146 17.27 -9.69 7.99
C SER A 146 16.67 -10.67 6.99
N VAL A 147 16.00 -10.14 6.00
CA VAL A 147 15.34 -10.90 4.93
C VAL A 147 15.62 -10.24 3.57
N ALA A 148 15.21 -10.88 2.48
CA ALA A 148 15.57 -10.45 1.12
C ALA A 148 14.53 -9.52 0.45
N GLY A 149 13.55 -8.99 1.20
CA GLY A 149 12.66 -7.96 0.67
C GLY A 149 13.43 -6.69 0.34
N LYS A 150 13.04 -5.99 -0.74
CA LYS A 150 13.80 -4.84 -1.26
C LYS A 150 12.91 -3.77 -1.88
N ILE A 151 13.51 -2.63 -2.18
CA ILE A 151 12.91 -1.51 -2.90
C ILE A 151 13.68 -1.33 -4.20
N LEU A 152 12.94 -1.30 -5.29
CA LEU A 152 13.44 -0.98 -6.61
C LEU A 152 13.11 0.48 -6.96
N TYR A 153 13.94 1.10 -7.78
CA TYR A 153 13.74 2.44 -8.33
C TYR A 153 13.92 2.44 -9.84
N LEU A 154 12.96 3.05 -10.55
CA LEU A 154 13.03 3.40 -11.95
C LEU A 154 13.23 4.91 -12.05
N ALA A 155 14.40 5.35 -12.49
CA ALA A 155 14.66 6.78 -12.67
C ALA A 155 13.83 7.37 -13.83
N PRO A 156 13.51 8.68 -13.79
CA PRO A 156 12.80 9.33 -14.90
C PRO A 156 13.51 9.12 -16.24
N GLY A 157 12.80 8.58 -17.23
CA GLY A 157 13.35 8.28 -18.56
C GLY A 157 14.27 7.06 -18.64
N SER A 158 14.54 6.39 -17.52
CA SER A 158 15.29 5.12 -17.52
C SER A 158 14.44 3.98 -18.09
N GLN A 159 15.14 2.96 -18.55
CA GLN A 159 14.53 1.71 -19.01
C GLN A 159 14.67 0.58 -17.98
N ASP A 160 15.44 0.81 -16.90
CA ASP A 160 15.88 -0.23 -16.00
C ASP A 160 15.54 0.09 -14.55
N TRP A 161 15.07 -0.92 -13.85
CA TRP A 161 14.89 -0.90 -12.41
C TRP A 161 16.21 -1.18 -11.70
N VAL A 162 16.49 -0.48 -10.61
CA VAL A 162 17.67 -0.68 -9.77
C VAL A 162 17.26 -0.88 -8.33
N GLU A 163 17.92 -1.77 -7.61
CA GLU A 163 17.75 -1.91 -6.17
C GLU A 163 18.34 -0.67 -5.45
N VAL A 164 17.56 -0.08 -4.54
CA VAL A 164 17.95 1.11 -3.76
C VAL A 164 17.89 0.90 -2.25
N ALA A 165 17.24 -0.17 -1.79
CA ALA A 165 17.27 -0.62 -0.40
C ALA A 165 16.90 -2.11 -0.32
N GLY A 166 17.36 -2.78 0.74
CA GLY A 166 17.12 -4.20 1.01
C GLY A 166 16.85 -4.47 2.48
N ASP A 167 16.93 -5.74 2.87
CA ASP A 167 16.72 -6.24 4.24
C ASP A 167 15.34 -5.85 4.81
N LEU A 168 14.28 -6.06 4.04
CA LEU A 168 12.91 -5.79 4.42
C LEU A 168 12.13 -7.08 4.69
N ASN A 169 11.33 -7.09 5.76
CA ASN A 169 10.51 -8.26 6.11
C ASN A 169 9.10 -8.16 5.53
N TYR A 170 8.92 -8.71 4.32
CA TYR A 170 7.70 -8.63 3.54
C TYR A 170 7.31 -7.19 3.21
N ALA A 171 8.19 -6.53 2.40
CA ALA A 171 7.92 -5.20 1.90
C ALA A 171 6.64 -5.20 1.06
N ASN A 172 5.67 -4.37 1.47
CA ASN A 172 4.32 -4.33 0.92
C ASN A 172 4.04 -2.93 0.35
N GLY A 173 3.08 -2.19 0.92
CA GLY A 173 2.69 -0.87 0.46
C GLY A 173 3.82 0.14 0.42
N ILE A 174 3.74 1.07 -0.51
CA ILE A 174 4.73 2.11 -0.73
C ILE A 174 4.06 3.45 -1.06
N GLY A 175 4.57 4.55 -0.51
CA GLY A 175 4.03 5.88 -0.73
C GLY A 175 5.09 6.97 -0.65
N VAL A 176 4.98 7.97 -1.52
CA VAL A 176 5.88 9.14 -1.55
C VAL A 176 5.18 10.33 -0.92
N SER A 177 5.90 11.09 -0.08
CA SER A 177 5.38 12.35 0.50
C SER A 177 5.13 13.40 -0.60
N PRO A 178 4.19 14.34 -0.39
CA PRO A 178 3.89 15.38 -1.39
C PRO A 178 5.10 16.24 -1.76
N ASP A 179 6.03 16.47 -0.83
CA ASP A 179 7.28 17.21 -1.07
C ASP A 179 8.36 16.37 -1.77
N GLN A 180 8.09 15.09 -2.07
CA GLN A 180 8.97 14.14 -2.74
C GLN A 180 10.28 13.83 -1.98
N LYS A 181 10.33 14.10 -0.67
CA LYS A 181 11.54 13.91 0.15
C LYS A 181 11.52 12.69 1.05
N THR A 182 10.35 12.06 1.21
CA THR A 182 10.18 10.89 2.08
C THR A 182 9.47 9.78 1.33
N LEU A 183 10.01 8.58 1.41
CA LEU A 183 9.39 7.34 0.98
C LEU A 183 8.92 6.59 2.23
N TYR A 184 7.65 6.20 2.26
CA TYR A 184 7.07 5.32 3.29
C TYR A 184 6.91 3.92 2.72
N VAL A 185 7.22 2.91 3.54
CA VAL A 185 7.12 1.50 3.16
C VAL A 185 6.51 0.69 4.30
N SER A 186 5.58 -0.19 3.97
CA SER A 186 5.02 -1.17 4.89
C SER A 186 5.89 -2.43 4.98
N GLU A 187 6.14 -2.92 6.18
CA GLU A 187 6.60 -4.28 6.45
C GLU A 187 5.46 -5.04 7.14
N THR A 188 4.72 -5.86 6.37
CA THR A 188 3.51 -6.53 6.87
C THR A 188 3.83 -7.45 8.05
N VAL A 189 4.81 -8.34 7.90
CA VAL A 189 5.18 -9.29 8.95
C VAL A 189 5.87 -8.61 10.14
N GLY A 190 6.60 -7.52 9.89
CA GLY A 190 7.16 -6.68 10.94
C GLY A 190 6.12 -5.87 11.71
N ASN A 191 4.88 -5.82 11.23
CA ASN A 191 3.78 -4.97 11.74
C ASN A 191 4.21 -3.51 11.95
N CYS A 192 5.04 -3.00 11.05
CA CYS A 192 5.58 -1.65 11.12
C CYS A 192 5.62 -0.97 9.75
N MET A 193 5.73 0.33 9.82
CA MET A 193 6.01 1.17 8.66
C MET A 193 7.40 1.79 8.82
N LEU A 194 8.14 1.81 7.73
CA LEU A 194 9.43 2.46 7.63
C LEU A 194 9.31 3.77 6.87
N LYS A 195 10.28 4.65 7.06
CA LYS A 195 10.49 5.81 6.20
C LYS A 195 11.96 5.93 5.80
N PHE A 196 12.16 6.41 4.58
CA PHE A 196 13.47 6.67 3.99
C PHE A 196 13.52 8.10 3.50
N LYS A 197 14.69 8.74 3.60
CA LYS A 197 14.94 10.00 2.88
C LYS A 197 15.13 9.69 1.39
N ILE A 198 14.44 10.42 0.52
CA ILE A 198 14.70 10.40 -0.92
C ILE A 198 15.77 11.45 -1.23
N ASN A 199 16.86 11.03 -1.87
CA ASN A 199 17.90 11.91 -2.37
C ASN A 199 17.56 12.42 -3.77
N ASP A 200 18.24 13.45 -4.27
CA ASP A 200 17.94 14.08 -5.56
C ASP A 200 18.11 13.14 -6.76
N ASP A 201 18.97 12.13 -6.63
CA ASP A 201 19.17 11.07 -7.64
C ASP A 201 18.19 9.89 -7.52
N GLY A 202 17.27 9.93 -6.57
CA GLY A 202 16.31 8.87 -6.28
C GLY A 202 16.85 7.74 -5.40
N SER A 203 18.12 7.77 -5.02
CA SER A 203 18.64 6.85 -4.00
C SER A 203 18.01 7.10 -2.64
N LEU A 204 18.00 6.07 -1.79
CA LEU A 204 17.40 6.15 -0.46
C LEU A 204 18.46 6.25 0.63
N GLY A 205 18.20 7.09 1.63
CA GLY A 205 19.03 7.25 2.81
C GLY A 205 18.18 7.31 4.09
N ASN A 206 18.89 7.28 5.25
CA ASN A 206 18.28 7.48 6.56
C ASN A 206 17.03 6.62 6.81
N ARG A 207 17.13 5.28 6.63
CA ARG A 207 16.08 4.33 7.03
C ARG A 207 15.78 4.49 8.51
N SER A 208 14.51 4.62 8.86
CA SER A 208 14.05 4.67 10.25
C SER A 208 12.65 4.12 10.40
N ASN A 209 12.29 3.67 11.61
CA ASN A 209 10.91 3.32 11.92
C ASN A 209 10.03 4.57 11.85
N PHE A 210 8.86 4.44 11.24
CA PHE A 210 7.87 5.50 11.16
C PHE A 210 6.72 5.26 12.13
N ALA A 211 6.11 4.08 12.08
CA ALA A 211 5.00 3.72 12.94
C ALA A 211 4.98 2.22 13.24
N LEU A 212 4.65 1.86 14.47
CA LEU A 212 4.38 0.48 14.89
C LEU A 212 2.87 0.36 15.08
N LEU A 213 2.16 -0.31 14.16
CA LEU A 213 0.71 -0.30 14.11
C LEU A 213 0.06 -0.86 15.37
N ASN A 214 0.63 -1.89 15.97
CA ASN A 214 0.16 -2.49 17.22
C ASN A 214 0.25 -1.55 18.46
N LEU A 215 1.03 -0.46 18.37
CA LEU A 215 1.05 0.60 19.40
C LEU A 215 -0.01 1.67 19.12
N LEU A 216 -0.47 1.80 17.88
CA LEU A 216 -1.47 2.79 17.48
C LEU A 216 -2.90 2.28 17.68
N VAL A 217 -3.14 0.99 17.35
CA VAL A 217 -4.47 0.38 17.45
C VAL A 217 -4.40 -1.01 18.05
N ARG A 218 -5.46 -1.37 18.80
CA ARG A 218 -5.64 -2.73 19.28
C ARG A 218 -6.51 -3.50 18.29
N ASN A 219 -6.12 -4.75 18.04
CA ASN A 219 -6.86 -5.67 17.20
C ASN A 219 -7.39 -6.84 18.03
N LYS A 220 -8.52 -7.41 17.61
CA LYS A 220 -9.13 -8.59 18.24
C LYS A 220 -8.56 -9.90 17.69
N VAL A 221 -7.93 -9.83 16.52
CA VAL A 221 -7.36 -11.00 15.84
C VAL A 221 -5.89 -11.11 16.19
N GLU A 222 -5.47 -12.30 16.57
CA GLU A 222 -4.06 -12.65 16.74
C GLU A 222 -3.61 -13.41 15.49
N SER A 223 -2.73 -12.79 14.71
CA SER A 223 -2.12 -13.37 13.53
C SER A 223 -0.75 -12.75 13.32
N TRP A 224 0.22 -13.55 12.97
CA TRP A 224 1.54 -13.04 12.56
C TRP A 224 1.50 -12.32 11.21
N TRP A 225 0.42 -12.50 10.43
CA TRP A 225 0.12 -11.73 9.23
C TRP A 225 -0.62 -10.41 9.51
N LEU A 226 -0.96 -10.12 10.76
CA LEU A 226 -1.58 -8.84 11.10
C LEU A 226 -0.57 -7.71 10.92
N GLY A 227 -0.71 -6.91 9.89
CA GLY A 227 0.25 -5.84 9.60
C GLY A 227 -0.25 -4.83 8.59
N PRO A 228 0.55 -3.78 8.35
CA PRO A 228 0.28 -2.81 7.30
C PRO A 228 0.37 -3.49 5.93
N ASP A 229 -0.63 -3.23 5.11
CA ASP A 229 -0.67 -3.61 3.71
C ASP A 229 -0.35 -2.38 2.85
N SER A 230 -1.01 -2.17 1.74
CA SER A 230 -0.77 -1.01 0.89
C SER A 230 -1.25 0.31 1.51
N MET A 231 -0.75 1.42 0.97
CA MET A 231 -1.03 2.76 1.49
C MET A 231 -1.15 3.80 0.39
N LYS A 232 -1.76 4.95 0.73
CA LYS A 232 -1.69 6.18 -0.06
C LYS A 232 -1.41 7.38 0.85
N VAL A 233 -0.75 8.39 0.31
CA VAL A 233 -0.42 9.64 1.01
C VAL A 233 -1.29 10.76 0.46
N ASP A 234 -2.01 11.49 1.32
CA ASP A 234 -2.86 12.61 0.92
C ASP A 234 -2.04 13.89 0.62
N SER A 235 -2.68 14.90 0.05
CA SER A 235 -2.04 16.17 -0.30
C SER A 235 -1.46 16.94 0.89
N LYS A 236 -1.85 16.60 2.12
CA LYS A 236 -1.33 17.16 3.37
C LYS A 236 -0.19 16.31 3.97
N GLY A 237 0.15 15.19 3.34
CA GLY A 237 1.17 14.27 3.80
C GLY A 237 0.68 13.23 4.82
N ASN A 238 -0.63 13.14 5.10
CA ASN A 238 -1.14 12.07 5.95
C ASN A 238 -1.16 10.75 5.17
N ILE A 239 -0.78 9.68 5.86
CA ILE A 239 -0.72 8.34 5.31
C ILE A 239 -2.01 7.60 5.66
N TYR A 240 -2.67 7.03 4.66
CA TYR A 240 -3.80 6.12 4.84
C TYR A 240 -3.29 4.72 4.53
N VAL A 241 -3.14 3.89 5.55
CA VAL A 241 -2.60 2.54 5.43
C VAL A 241 -3.68 1.50 5.73
N ALA A 242 -3.80 0.52 4.85
CA ALA A 242 -4.63 -0.65 5.05
C ALA A 242 -3.98 -1.59 6.09
N GLN A 243 -4.79 -2.22 6.92
CA GLN A 243 -4.31 -3.21 7.89
C GLN A 243 -4.87 -4.59 7.53
N TRP A 244 -4.03 -5.42 6.95
CA TRP A 244 -4.32 -6.81 6.65
C TRP A 244 -4.62 -7.60 7.95
N PHE A 245 -5.64 -8.44 7.97
CA PHE A 245 -6.21 -9.09 9.15
C PHE A 245 -6.81 -8.14 10.20
N GLY A 246 -6.72 -6.84 10.01
CA GLY A 246 -7.22 -5.84 10.95
C GLY A 246 -8.58 -5.26 10.58
N GLY A 247 -9.03 -5.38 9.33
CA GLY A 247 -10.28 -4.81 8.83
C GLY A 247 -10.35 -3.29 9.00
N LYS A 248 -9.23 -2.57 8.76
CA LYS A 248 -9.13 -1.14 9.05
C LYS A 248 -8.32 -0.39 7.99
N ILE A 249 -8.64 0.90 7.85
CA ILE A 249 -7.70 1.90 7.31
C ILE A 249 -7.31 2.83 8.45
N LEU A 250 -6.01 3.02 8.66
CA LEU A 250 -5.49 3.97 9.63
C LEU A 250 -5.04 5.24 8.91
N LYS A 251 -5.53 6.39 9.35
CA LYS A 251 -5.01 7.70 8.94
C LYS A 251 -3.95 8.13 9.94
N ILE A 252 -2.71 8.29 9.49
CA ILE A 252 -1.54 8.61 10.31
C ILE A 252 -0.94 9.93 9.80
N SER A 253 -0.59 10.84 10.70
CA SER A 253 0.06 12.11 10.33
C SER A 253 1.52 11.91 9.92
N PRO A 254 2.16 12.89 9.24
CA PRO A 254 3.58 12.79 8.86
C PRO A 254 4.56 12.61 10.02
N ASP A 255 4.14 12.97 11.24
CA ASP A 255 4.91 12.77 12.48
C ASP A 255 4.57 11.45 13.21
N GLY A 256 3.81 10.54 12.56
CA GLY A 256 3.54 9.19 13.05
C GLY A 256 2.39 9.07 14.06
N LYS A 257 1.57 10.11 14.24
CA LYS A 257 0.43 10.08 15.16
C LYS A 257 -0.82 9.53 14.47
N LEU A 258 -1.55 8.66 15.14
CA LEU A 258 -2.86 8.20 14.67
C LEU A 258 -3.85 9.36 14.71
N LEU A 259 -4.45 9.68 13.56
CA LEU A 259 -5.47 10.73 13.43
C LEU A 259 -6.88 10.16 13.41
N ARG A 260 -7.07 9.02 12.71
CA ARG A 260 -8.39 8.39 12.58
C ARG A 260 -8.24 6.91 12.24
N VAL A 261 -9.20 6.11 12.68
CA VAL A 261 -9.40 4.72 12.28
C VAL A 261 -10.73 4.63 11.53
N PHE A 262 -10.70 4.02 10.34
CA PHE A 262 -11.88 3.63 9.59
C PHE A 262 -12.02 2.12 9.74
N GLU A 263 -13.01 1.68 10.51
CA GLU A 263 -13.35 0.26 10.63
C GLU A 263 -14.09 -0.16 9.35
N ILE A 264 -13.71 -1.30 8.76
CA ILE A 264 -14.25 -1.80 7.50
C ILE A 264 -15.14 -3.01 7.79
N ALA A 265 -16.45 -2.84 7.61
CA ALA A 265 -17.43 -3.89 7.93
C ALA A 265 -17.45 -5.02 6.88
N ALA A 266 -16.99 -4.76 5.66
CA ALA A 266 -17.01 -5.73 4.56
C ALA A 266 -16.07 -6.93 4.75
N GLY A 267 -15.05 -6.82 5.62
CA GLY A 267 -14.14 -7.93 5.91
C GLY A 267 -12.89 -7.54 6.68
N ASP A 268 -12.16 -8.54 7.14
CA ASP A 268 -10.96 -8.35 7.95
C ASP A 268 -9.68 -8.16 7.11
N GLY A 269 -9.72 -8.46 5.82
CA GLY A 269 -8.58 -8.36 4.92
C GLY A 269 -8.59 -7.05 4.13
N THR A 270 -8.37 -5.89 4.76
CA THR A 270 -8.14 -4.65 3.99
C THR A 270 -6.76 -4.70 3.35
N THR A 271 -6.73 -4.52 2.03
CA THR A 271 -5.51 -4.64 1.24
C THR A 271 -4.96 -3.29 0.80
N ASN A 272 -5.80 -2.42 0.25
CA ASN A 272 -5.34 -1.16 -0.32
C ASN A 272 -6.43 -0.07 -0.24
N VAL A 273 -6.06 1.16 -0.59
CA VAL A 273 -6.93 2.32 -0.58
C VAL A 273 -6.60 3.25 -1.74
N ALA A 274 -7.62 3.91 -2.31
CA ALA A 274 -7.45 5.02 -3.24
C ALA A 274 -8.29 6.21 -2.79
N PHE A 275 -7.82 7.42 -3.09
CA PHE A 275 -8.60 8.63 -2.92
C PHE A 275 -9.54 8.83 -4.10
N GLY A 276 -10.79 9.20 -3.83
CA GLY A 276 -11.70 9.72 -4.82
C GLY A 276 -11.44 11.19 -5.13
N GLU A 277 -12.38 11.82 -5.85
CA GLU A 277 -12.23 13.19 -6.30
C GLU A 277 -12.03 14.17 -5.15
N GLY A 278 -10.95 14.95 -5.25
CA GLY A 278 -10.58 15.95 -4.26
C GLY A 278 -10.33 15.38 -2.86
N GLU A 279 -9.97 14.09 -2.75
CA GLU A 279 -9.69 13.38 -1.49
C GLU A 279 -10.88 13.40 -0.50
N LYS A 280 -12.11 13.43 -1.01
CA LYS A 280 -13.33 13.46 -0.18
C LYS A 280 -13.84 12.07 0.15
N GLU A 281 -13.40 11.07 -0.59
CA GLU A 281 -13.84 9.69 -0.52
C GLU A 281 -12.64 8.77 -0.51
N LEU A 282 -12.80 7.58 0.10
CA LEU A 282 -11.88 6.47 -0.04
C LEU A 282 -12.57 5.33 -0.78
N TYR A 283 -11.81 4.69 -1.65
CA TYR A 283 -12.12 3.39 -2.24
C TYR A 283 -11.18 2.37 -1.62
N VAL A 284 -11.73 1.42 -0.87
CA VAL A 284 -10.95 0.44 -0.11
C VAL A 284 -11.18 -0.94 -0.70
N THR A 285 -10.11 -1.62 -1.06
CA THR A 285 -10.13 -3.04 -1.44
C THR A 285 -10.11 -3.90 -0.19
N VAL A 286 -10.99 -4.90 -0.16
CA VAL A 286 -11.22 -5.70 1.04
C VAL A 286 -11.48 -7.16 0.67
N VAL A 287 -10.73 -8.07 1.27
CA VAL A 287 -11.02 -9.50 1.30
C VAL A 287 -11.92 -9.79 2.49
N LYS A 288 -13.03 -10.48 2.27
CA LYS A 288 -14.01 -10.77 3.31
C LYS A 288 -13.41 -11.62 4.44
N ASN A 289 -12.69 -12.66 4.08
CA ASN A 289 -11.99 -13.53 5.02
C ASN A 289 -10.55 -13.77 4.52
N PRO A 290 -9.53 -13.18 5.15
CA PRO A 290 -8.15 -13.32 4.70
C PRO A 290 -7.57 -14.74 4.81
N LYS A 291 -8.32 -15.68 5.42
CA LYS A 291 -7.96 -17.11 5.46
C LYS A 291 -8.55 -17.90 4.28
N ASP A 292 -9.41 -17.28 3.45
CA ASP A 292 -9.97 -17.90 2.26
C ASP A 292 -8.92 -17.88 1.13
N ALA A 293 -8.52 -19.06 0.64
CA ALA A 293 -7.55 -19.18 -0.46
C ALA A 293 -8.02 -18.51 -1.77
N GLN A 294 -9.33 -18.36 -1.98
CA GLN A 294 -9.87 -17.62 -3.13
C GLN A 294 -9.86 -16.11 -2.92
N ALA A 295 -9.58 -15.67 -1.69
CA ALA A 295 -9.53 -14.25 -1.31
C ALA A 295 -10.71 -13.45 -1.86
N LYS A 296 -11.92 -13.99 -1.74
CA LYS A 296 -13.15 -13.32 -2.22
C LYS A 296 -13.37 -12.02 -1.46
N GLY A 297 -13.59 -10.96 -2.21
CA GLY A 297 -13.73 -9.65 -1.62
C GLY A 297 -14.52 -8.66 -2.47
N SER A 298 -14.38 -7.40 -2.13
CA SER A 298 -15.14 -6.29 -2.70
C SER A 298 -14.31 -5.00 -2.68
N ILE A 299 -14.84 -3.97 -3.32
CA ILE A 299 -14.41 -2.60 -3.10
C ILE A 299 -15.54 -1.87 -2.40
N VAL A 300 -15.20 -1.19 -1.33
CA VAL A 300 -16.12 -0.33 -0.59
C VAL A 300 -15.73 1.13 -0.76
N LYS A 301 -16.74 1.98 -0.81
CA LYS A 301 -16.60 3.43 -0.85
C LYS A 301 -16.93 4.00 0.53
N ILE A 302 -16.08 4.87 1.03
CA ILE A 302 -16.27 5.61 2.28
C ILE A 302 -16.31 7.09 1.95
N ALA A 303 -17.38 7.77 2.36
CA ALA A 303 -17.54 9.21 2.19
C ALA A 303 -17.03 10.00 3.41
N ASN A 304 -16.86 11.32 3.23
CA ASN A 304 -16.55 12.27 4.31
C ASN A 304 -15.27 11.94 5.10
N VAL A 305 -14.18 11.69 4.40
CA VAL A 305 -12.89 11.27 4.98
C VAL A 305 -11.96 12.42 5.39
N LYS A 306 -12.32 13.66 5.13
CA LYS A 306 -11.56 14.87 5.49
C LYS A 306 -11.66 15.22 6.95
#